data_0398cc96eb4c1a53c90abb466e4cbe49
#
_entry.id   0398cc96eb4c1a53c90abb466e4cbe49
#
_cell.length_a   1.000
_cell.length_b   1.000
_cell.length_c   1.000
_cell.angle_alpha   90.00
_cell.angle_beta   90.00
_cell.angle_gamma   90.00
#
_symmetry.space_group_name_H-M   'P 1'
#
loop_
_entity.id
_entity.type
_entity.pdbx_description
1 polymer ?
#
loop_
_entity_poly.entity_id
_entity_poly.type
_entity_poly.pdbx_seq_one_letter_code
_entity_poly.pdbx_strand_id
1 'polypeptide(L)'
;QYRYADAVRLCGHSCPTVAGAYLMTLKGLKALYGSDLPQRGGIEAAMQGARDEGTVGVTASVVQLLTGAAPETGFGGVGPQGRFARRNLLSFDADIEGTLTLRRKDNGKTVAVSLNTAMQPFAPEMRDIMPKAVSGTATAEELKRFGELWQARVKAFLIDLADNPQFVIVREI
;
A
#
# COMPACT_ATOMS: atom_id res chain seq x y z
N GLN A 1 -1.64 -7.56 15.63
CA GLN A 1 -1.74 -6.20 15.08
C GLN A 1 -0.57 -5.96 14.13
N TYR A 2 -0.88 -5.55 12.87
CA TYR A 2 0.15 -5.19 11.90
C TYR A 2 0.50 -3.71 12.03
N ARG A 3 1.78 -3.39 11.95
CA ARG A 3 2.34 -2.03 11.99
C ARG A 3 3.12 -1.75 10.72
N TYR A 4 3.45 -0.50 10.46
CA TYR A 4 4.29 -0.12 9.32
C TYR A 4 5.61 -0.90 9.27
N ALA A 5 6.21 -1.18 10.42
CA ALA A 5 7.43 -2.00 10.52
C ALA A 5 7.27 -3.41 9.91
N ASP A 6 6.06 -3.98 9.92
CA ASP A 6 5.82 -5.29 9.32
C ASP A 6 5.79 -5.21 7.79
N ALA A 7 5.27 -4.11 7.24
CA ALA A 7 5.35 -3.82 5.81
C ALA A 7 6.80 -3.59 5.37
N VAL A 8 7.61 -2.90 6.19
CA VAL A 8 9.05 -2.71 5.94
C VAL A 8 9.79 -4.05 5.94
N ARG A 9 9.52 -4.94 6.89
CA ARG A 9 10.12 -6.28 6.94
C ARG A 9 9.74 -7.13 5.73
N LEU A 10 8.47 -7.06 5.30
CA LEU A 10 8.00 -7.75 4.10
C LEU A 10 8.72 -7.27 2.83
N CYS A 11 8.86 -5.95 2.67
CA CYS A 11 9.41 -5.34 1.47
C CYS A 11 10.94 -5.17 1.51
N GLY A 12 11.59 -5.42 2.65
CA GLY A 12 13.03 -5.33 2.84
C GLY A 12 13.57 -3.90 3.07
N HIS A 13 12.74 -2.87 2.97
CA HIS A 13 13.14 -1.47 3.16
C HIS A 13 11.96 -0.56 3.46
N SER A 14 12.27 0.63 4.01
CA SER A 14 11.31 1.71 4.20
C SER A 14 11.39 2.69 3.02
N CYS A 15 10.27 2.89 2.31
CA CYS A 15 10.21 3.84 1.20
C CYS A 15 8.81 4.47 1.07
N PRO A 16 8.68 5.55 0.27
CA PRO A 16 7.38 6.19 0.04
C PRO A 16 6.30 5.25 -0.53
N THR A 17 6.68 4.28 -1.38
CA THR A 17 5.74 3.29 -1.92
C THR A 17 5.17 2.40 -0.81
N VAL A 18 6.02 1.85 0.04
CA VAL A 18 5.60 1.00 1.18
C VAL A 18 4.77 1.80 2.18
N ALA A 19 5.16 3.06 2.45
CA ALA A 19 4.40 3.96 3.31
C ALA A 19 3.02 4.29 2.74
N GLY A 20 2.94 4.61 1.46
CA GLY A 20 1.69 4.90 0.75
C GLY A 20 0.76 3.68 0.71
N ALA A 21 1.28 2.50 0.40
CA ALA A 21 0.53 1.25 0.39
C ALA A 21 -0.06 0.93 1.78
N TYR A 22 0.76 1.09 2.83
CA TYR A 22 0.33 0.92 4.21
C TYR A 22 -0.81 1.88 4.58
N LEU A 23 -0.64 3.17 4.28
CA LEU A 23 -1.64 4.20 4.58
C LEU A 23 -2.94 4.01 3.81
N MET A 24 -2.88 3.76 2.50
CA MET A 24 -4.08 3.49 1.68
C MET A 24 -4.86 2.33 2.25
N THR A 25 -4.19 1.23 2.57
CA THR A 25 -4.85 0.05 3.13
C THR A 25 -5.45 0.34 4.51
N LEU A 26 -4.70 1.00 5.39
CA LEU A 26 -5.16 1.34 6.73
C LEU A 26 -6.40 2.26 6.70
N LYS A 27 -6.37 3.31 5.88
CA LYS A 27 -7.49 4.26 5.75
C LYS A 27 -8.71 3.63 5.08
N GLY A 28 -8.51 2.80 4.06
CA GLY A 28 -9.58 2.03 3.44
C GLY A 28 -10.25 1.08 4.42
N LEU A 29 -9.46 0.34 5.20
CA LEU A 29 -9.98 -0.55 6.25
C LEU A 29 -10.75 0.23 7.33
N LYS A 30 -10.24 1.38 7.75
CA LYS A 30 -10.94 2.24 8.73
C LYS A 30 -12.27 2.76 8.18
N ALA A 31 -12.34 3.12 6.92
CA ALA A 31 -13.59 3.55 6.28
C ALA A 31 -14.61 2.41 6.16
N LEU A 32 -14.15 1.19 5.91
CA LEU A 32 -15.02 0.01 5.81
C LEU A 32 -15.54 -0.48 7.16
N TYR A 33 -14.72 -0.45 8.20
CA TYR A 33 -15.02 -1.09 9.49
C TYR A 33 -15.27 -0.11 10.63
N GLY A 34 -14.92 1.18 10.48
CA GLY A 34 -15.05 2.16 11.57
C GLY A 34 -14.20 1.78 12.78
N SER A 35 -14.87 1.46 13.89
CA SER A 35 -14.25 0.99 15.14
C SER A 35 -14.08 -0.52 15.22
N ASP A 36 -14.73 -1.27 14.33
CA ASP A 36 -14.67 -2.74 14.34
C ASP A 36 -13.33 -3.25 13.82
N LEU A 37 -12.96 -4.45 14.24
CA LEU A 37 -11.75 -5.10 13.72
C LEU A 37 -11.99 -5.67 12.32
N PRO A 38 -11.15 -5.32 11.34
CA PRO A 38 -11.23 -5.89 10.00
C PRO A 38 -11.06 -7.41 10.03
N GLN A 39 -11.96 -8.12 9.34
CA GLN A 39 -11.92 -9.56 9.26
C GLN A 39 -11.00 -10.02 8.11
N ARG A 40 -9.88 -10.67 8.44
CA ARG A 40 -8.98 -11.24 7.42
C ARG A 40 -9.68 -12.35 6.63
N GLY A 41 -9.64 -12.26 5.28
CA GLY A 41 -10.36 -13.14 4.36
C GLY A 41 -11.82 -12.77 4.16
N GLY A 42 -12.32 -11.75 4.87
CA GLY A 42 -13.61 -11.10 4.61
C GLY A 42 -13.52 -9.87 3.71
N ILE A 43 -12.37 -9.64 3.10
CA ILE A 43 -12.07 -8.45 2.28
C ILE A 43 -11.61 -8.92 0.91
N GLU A 44 -12.20 -8.36 -0.13
CA GLU A 44 -11.71 -8.41 -1.49
C GLU A 44 -10.94 -7.12 -1.78
N ALA A 45 -9.83 -7.23 -2.49
CA ALA A 45 -9.01 -6.12 -2.91
C ALA A 45 -8.80 -6.14 -4.42
N ALA A 46 -8.87 -4.98 -5.07
CA ALA A 46 -8.58 -4.86 -6.49
C ALA A 46 -7.59 -3.73 -6.72
N MET A 47 -6.56 -4.01 -7.52
CA MET A 47 -5.57 -3.03 -7.98
C MET A 47 -5.94 -2.57 -9.39
N GLN A 48 -5.86 -1.26 -9.65
CA GLN A 48 -6.12 -0.69 -10.97
C GLN A 48 -5.05 -1.13 -11.99
N GLY A 49 -3.80 -1.12 -11.59
CA GLY A 49 -2.68 -1.45 -12.47
C GLY A 49 -2.41 -2.96 -12.60
N ALA A 50 -1.62 -3.29 -13.60
CA ALA A 50 -1.15 -4.66 -13.84
C ALA A 50 -0.21 -5.13 -12.72
N ARG A 51 -0.12 -6.44 -12.54
CA ARG A 51 0.67 -7.08 -11.49
C ARG A 51 2.15 -6.69 -11.51
N ASP A 52 2.70 -6.52 -12.70
CA ASP A 52 4.10 -6.21 -12.99
C ASP A 52 4.33 -4.75 -13.38
N GLU A 53 3.29 -3.92 -13.34
CA GLU A 53 3.38 -2.50 -13.66
C GLU A 53 3.99 -1.71 -12.50
N GLY A 54 5.13 -1.06 -12.74
CA GLY A 54 5.76 -0.14 -11.79
C GLY A 54 5.90 -0.70 -10.37
N THR A 55 5.17 -0.11 -9.41
CA THR A 55 5.17 -0.51 -7.99
C THR A 55 3.87 -1.18 -7.54
N VAL A 56 3.02 -1.57 -8.46
CA VAL A 56 1.71 -2.19 -8.15
C VAL A 56 1.89 -3.48 -7.35
N GLY A 57 2.81 -4.36 -7.75
CA GLY A 57 3.10 -5.60 -7.04
C GLY A 57 3.56 -5.39 -5.60
N VAL A 58 4.40 -4.36 -5.37
CA VAL A 58 4.84 -3.98 -4.01
C VAL A 58 3.64 -3.50 -3.18
N THR A 59 2.82 -2.62 -3.74
CA THR A 59 1.59 -2.12 -3.09
C THR A 59 0.66 -3.27 -2.74
N ALA A 60 0.42 -4.18 -3.68
CA ALA A 60 -0.42 -5.36 -3.51
C ALA A 60 0.09 -6.29 -2.40
N SER A 61 1.42 -6.45 -2.27
CA SER A 61 2.01 -7.26 -1.20
C SER A 61 1.70 -6.68 0.19
N VAL A 62 1.73 -5.37 0.35
CA VAL A 62 1.34 -4.69 1.60
C VAL A 62 -0.16 -4.82 1.85
N VAL A 63 -1.00 -4.67 0.82
CA VAL A 63 -2.45 -4.91 0.91
C VAL A 63 -2.72 -6.34 1.37
N GLN A 64 -2.07 -7.34 0.78
CA GLN A 64 -2.18 -8.73 1.18
C GLN A 64 -1.74 -8.96 2.63
N LEU A 65 -0.63 -8.35 3.07
CA LEU A 65 -0.15 -8.42 4.45
C LEU A 65 -1.23 -7.96 5.43
N LEU A 66 -1.88 -6.83 5.17
CA LEU A 66 -2.82 -6.23 6.10
C LEU A 66 -4.22 -6.87 6.04
N THR A 67 -4.71 -7.23 4.85
CA THR A 67 -6.07 -7.75 4.65
C THR A 67 -6.16 -9.26 4.66
N GLY A 68 -5.07 -9.95 4.29
CA GLY A 68 -5.05 -11.38 3.98
C GLY A 68 -5.66 -11.73 2.63
N ALA A 69 -6.10 -10.75 1.83
CA ALA A 69 -6.53 -10.99 0.45
C ALA A 69 -5.31 -11.36 -0.40
N ALA A 70 -5.38 -12.51 -1.04
CA ALA A 70 -4.29 -13.03 -1.89
C ALA A 70 -4.80 -13.31 -3.31
N PRO A 71 -3.92 -13.27 -4.32
CA PRO A 71 -4.25 -13.69 -5.68
C PRO A 71 -4.50 -15.22 -5.74
N GLU A 72 -4.48 -15.78 -6.94
CA GLU A 72 -4.71 -17.21 -7.19
C GLU A 72 -3.74 -18.14 -6.44
N THR A 73 -2.57 -17.63 -6.04
CA THR A 73 -1.55 -18.36 -5.27
C THR A 73 -1.82 -18.39 -3.76
N GLY A 74 -2.89 -17.76 -3.30
CA GLY A 74 -3.25 -17.70 -1.89
C GLY A 74 -3.74 -19.03 -1.33
N PHE A 75 -3.86 -19.08 0.00
CA PHE A 75 -4.36 -20.25 0.72
C PHE A 75 -5.77 -20.64 0.25
N GLY A 76 -5.94 -21.91 -0.14
CA GLY A 76 -7.18 -22.43 -0.71
C GLY A 76 -8.29 -22.76 0.32
N GLY A 77 -7.99 -22.64 1.61
CA GLY A 77 -8.92 -22.98 2.68
C GLY A 77 -8.82 -24.43 3.16
N VAL A 78 -9.65 -24.78 4.12
CA VAL A 78 -9.71 -26.09 4.76
C VAL A 78 -11.04 -26.78 4.44
N GLY A 79 -10.97 -28.07 4.17
CA GLY A 79 -12.12 -28.93 3.89
C GLY A 79 -12.75 -28.68 2.51
N PRO A 80 -13.82 -29.45 2.16
CA PRO A 80 -14.44 -29.39 0.85
C PRO A 80 -15.02 -28.01 0.49
N GLN A 81 -15.43 -27.22 1.50
CA GLN A 81 -16.00 -25.88 1.32
C GLN A 81 -14.94 -24.78 1.29
N GLY A 82 -13.66 -25.10 1.40
CA GLY A 82 -12.57 -24.13 1.37
C GLY A 82 -12.65 -23.07 2.49
N ARG A 83 -13.05 -23.45 3.70
CA ARG A 83 -13.17 -22.50 4.82
C ARG A 83 -11.84 -21.78 5.06
N PHE A 84 -11.91 -20.49 5.38
CA PHE A 84 -10.75 -19.62 5.63
C PHE A 84 -9.88 -19.36 4.39
N ALA A 85 -10.38 -19.62 3.18
CA ALA A 85 -9.66 -19.32 1.94
C ALA A 85 -9.24 -17.85 1.87
N ARG A 86 -8.09 -17.60 1.26
CA ARG A 86 -7.49 -16.28 1.01
C ARG A 86 -7.25 -16.03 -0.46
N ARG A 87 -7.15 -17.10 -1.27
CA ARG A 87 -6.91 -17.02 -2.71
C ARG A 87 -8.08 -16.38 -3.42
N ASN A 88 -7.78 -15.76 -4.57
CA ASN A 88 -8.76 -15.09 -5.44
C ASN A 88 -9.50 -13.93 -4.75
N LEU A 89 -8.91 -13.34 -3.74
CA LEU A 89 -9.41 -12.15 -3.04
C LEU A 89 -8.63 -10.87 -3.40
N LEU A 90 -7.54 -10.98 -4.18
CA LEU A 90 -6.76 -9.86 -4.68
C LEU A 90 -6.65 -10.00 -6.20
N SER A 91 -7.11 -8.98 -6.91
CA SER A 91 -7.09 -8.90 -8.37
C SER A 91 -6.26 -7.71 -8.87
N PHE A 92 -5.88 -7.76 -10.15
CA PHE A 92 -5.09 -6.75 -10.86
C PHE A 92 -5.78 -6.40 -12.18
N ASP A 93 -5.33 -5.36 -12.86
CA ASP A 93 -5.92 -4.87 -14.11
C ASP A 93 -7.43 -4.62 -13.98
N ALA A 94 -7.87 -4.20 -12.80
CA ALA A 94 -9.28 -4.00 -12.54
C ALA A 94 -9.76 -2.64 -13.07
N ASP A 95 -10.91 -2.64 -13.73
CA ASP A 95 -11.59 -1.39 -14.11
C ASP A 95 -12.29 -0.80 -12.87
N ILE A 96 -11.53 -0.06 -12.10
CA ILE A 96 -11.94 0.53 -10.82
C ILE A 96 -11.58 2.01 -10.73
N GLU A 97 -12.31 2.73 -9.88
CA GLU A 97 -11.88 4.07 -9.46
C GLU A 97 -10.69 3.97 -8.49
N GLY A 98 -9.71 4.88 -8.65
CA GLY A 98 -8.56 4.98 -7.76
C GLY A 98 -7.52 3.87 -7.96
N THR A 99 -6.53 3.87 -7.11
CA THR A 99 -5.39 2.93 -7.17
C THR A 99 -5.74 1.54 -6.60
N LEU A 100 -6.58 1.53 -5.58
CA LEU A 100 -6.96 0.35 -4.79
C LEU A 100 -8.46 0.43 -4.45
N THR A 101 -9.16 -0.67 -4.65
CA THR A 101 -10.51 -0.85 -4.13
C THR A 101 -10.51 -1.94 -3.07
N LEU A 102 -11.18 -1.68 -1.95
CA LEU A 102 -11.41 -2.66 -0.89
C LEU A 102 -12.91 -2.87 -0.71
N ARG A 103 -13.36 -4.12 -0.69
CA ARG A 103 -14.77 -4.50 -0.54
C ARG A 103 -14.95 -5.50 0.60
N ARG A 104 -15.93 -5.25 1.46
CA ARG A 104 -16.35 -6.23 2.48
C ARG A 104 -17.24 -7.29 1.85
N LYS A 105 -16.94 -8.55 2.11
CA LYS A 105 -17.72 -9.69 1.57
C LYS A 105 -19.06 -9.89 2.29
N ASP A 106 -19.15 -9.50 3.56
CA ASP A 106 -20.33 -9.72 4.39
C ASP A 106 -21.51 -8.78 4.06
N ASN A 107 -21.21 -7.54 3.67
CA ASN A 107 -22.26 -6.53 3.41
C ASN A 107 -22.09 -5.78 2.08
N GLY A 108 -21.03 -6.08 1.32
CA GLY A 108 -20.76 -5.46 0.02
C GLY A 108 -20.25 -4.03 0.06
N LYS A 109 -20.09 -3.42 1.26
CA LYS A 109 -19.54 -2.06 1.37
C LYS A 109 -18.20 -1.98 0.70
N THR A 110 -18.00 -0.97 -0.14
CA THR A 110 -16.83 -0.82 -1.01
C THR A 110 -16.26 0.59 -0.90
N VAL A 111 -14.94 0.70 -0.89
CA VAL A 111 -14.23 1.99 -0.94
C VAL A 111 -13.15 1.98 -2.01
N ALA A 112 -13.05 3.07 -2.74
CA ALA A 112 -11.94 3.38 -3.63
C ALA A 112 -10.91 4.23 -2.88
N VAL A 113 -9.64 3.91 -3.02
CA VAL A 113 -8.54 4.57 -2.31
C VAL A 113 -7.45 4.99 -3.29
N SER A 114 -6.98 6.21 -3.15
CA SER A 114 -5.87 6.79 -3.93
C SER A 114 -4.93 7.58 -3.04
N LEU A 115 -3.68 7.74 -3.49
CA LEU A 115 -2.68 8.55 -2.82
C LEU A 115 -2.27 9.73 -3.69
N ASN A 116 -2.47 10.95 -3.21
CA ASN A 116 -2.05 12.18 -3.89
C ASN A 116 -0.59 12.52 -3.55
N THR A 117 0.35 11.87 -4.21
CA THR A 117 1.79 12.08 -3.97
C THR A 117 2.30 13.46 -4.39
N ALA A 118 1.51 14.22 -5.19
CA ALA A 118 1.86 15.58 -5.57
C ALA A 118 1.89 16.55 -4.38
N MET A 119 1.19 16.22 -3.28
CA MET A 119 1.24 17.01 -2.04
C MET A 119 2.59 16.90 -1.31
N GLN A 120 3.38 15.88 -1.59
CA GLN A 120 4.72 15.70 -1.02
C GLN A 120 5.68 15.25 -2.12
N PRO A 121 6.12 16.16 -2.99
CA PRO A 121 7.10 15.86 -4.02
C PRO A 121 8.45 15.48 -3.39
N PHE A 122 9.35 14.95 -4.20
CA PHE A 122 10.74 14.80 -3.79
C PHE A 122 11.38 16.17 -3.54
N ALA A 123 12.29 16.23 -2.56
CA ALA A 123 13.12 17.43 -2.36
C ALA A 123 13.88 17.76 -3.65
N PRO A 124 14.05 19.05 -4.00
CA PRO A 124 14.74 19.44 -5.25
C PRO A 124 16.13 18.79 -5.39
N GLU A 125 16.88 18.65 -4.31
CA GLU A 125 18.20 18.00 -4.26
C GLU A 125 18.18 16.56 -4.81
N MET A 126 17.05 15.86 -4.73
CA MET A 126 16.93 14.48 -5.21
C MET A 126 17.12 14.36 -6.71
N ARG A 127 16.92 15.45 -7.47
CA ARG A 127 17.16 15.49 -8.92
C ARG A 127 18.61 15.13 -9.25
N ASP A 128 19.54 15.63 -8.43
CA ASP A 128 20.98 15.48 -8.67
C ASP A 128 21.57 14.26 -7.93
N ILE A 129 21.06 13.97 -6.74
CA ILE A 129 21.60 12.90 -5.89
C ILE A 129 21.08 11.51 -6.27
N MET A 130 19.77 11.38 -6.60
CA MET A 130 19.17 10.08 -6.88
C MET A 130 19.84 9.33 -8.05
N PRO A 131 20.11 9.96 -9.21
CA PRO A 131 20.81 9.27 -10.30
C PRO A 131 22.17 8.72 -9.89
N LYS A 132 22.93 9.46 -9.11
CA LYS A 132 24.24 9.04 -8.61
C LYS A 132 24.11 7.88 -7.61
N ALA A 133 23.14 7.95 -6.69
CA ALA A 133 22.88 6.89 -5.73
C ALA A 133 22.50 5.58 -6.44
N VAL A 134 21.64 5.66 -7.46
CA VAL A 134 21.16 4.49 -8.23
C VAL A 134 22.26 3.89 -9.11
N SER A 135 23.12 4.73 -9.72
CA SER A 135 24.24 4.27 -10.55
C SER A 135 25.48 3.82 -9.77
N GLY A 136 25.48 3.99 -8.44
CA GLY A 136 26.61 3.65 -7.60
C GLY A 136 27.79 4.64 -7.69
N THR A 137 27.57 5.85 -8.23
CA THR A 137 28.60 6.90 -8.39
C THR A 137 28.54 7.98 -7.32
N ALA A 138 27.57 7.90 -6.40
CA ALA A 138 27.44 8.84 -5.30
C ALA A 138 28.57 8.70 -4.27
N THR A 139 29.03 9.82 -3.71
CA THR A 139 29.93 9.83 -2.55
C THR A 139 29.22 9.33 -1.30
N ALA A 140 29.97 9.02 -0.25
CA ALA A 140 29.40 8.62 1.05
C ALA A 140 28.48 9.70 1.64
N GLU A 141 28.83 10.97 1.46
CA GLU A 141 28.01 12.11 1.91
C GLU A 141 26.71 12.22 1.10
N GLU A 142 26.79 12.07 -0.22
CA GLU A 142 25.60 12.06 -1.09
C GLU A 142 24.68 10.87 -0.77
N LEU A 143 25.21 9.67 -0.50
CA LEU A 143 24.40 8.52 -0.08
C LEU A 143 23.72 8.76 1.27
N LYS A 144 24.42 9.37 2.22
CA LYS A 144 23.83 9.76 3.50
C LYS A 144 22.68 10.76 3.28
N ARG A 145 22.95 11.80 2.49
CA ARG A 145 21.95 12.83 2.18
C ARG A 145 20.75 12.26 1.44
N PHE A 146 20.97 11.37 0.48
CA PHE A 146 19.91 10.62 -0.20
C PHE A 146 19.01 9.90 0.80
N GLY A 147 19.59 9.14 1.74
CA GLY A 147 18.86 8.43 2.78
C GLY A 147 18.03 9.37 3.67
N GLU A 148 18.60 10.50 4.09
CA GLU A 148 17.89 11.51 4.89
C GLU A 148 16.67 12.07 4.16
N LEU A 149 16.83 12.49 2.92
CA LEU A 149 15.74 13.05 2.09
C LEU A 149 14.67 11.99 1.80
N TRP A 150 15.07 10.76 1.54
CA TRP A 150 14.18 9.63 1.33
C TRP A 150 13.32 9.35 2.54
N GLN A 151 13.93 9.24 3.72
CA GLN A 151 13.20 8.97 4.96
C GLN A 151 12.40 10.18 5.46
N ALA A 152 12.82 11.40 5.15
CA ALA A 152 12.02 12.60 5.42
C ALA A 152 10.68 12.55 4.66
N ARG A 153 10.67 12.09 3.41
CA ARG A 153 9.44 11.91 2.63
C ARG A 153 8.56 10.79 3.21
N VAL A 154 9.16 9.69 3.65
CA VAL A 154 8.42 8.61 4.34
C VAL A 154 7.76 9.13 5.62
N LYS A 155 8.50 9.91 6.42
CA LYS A 155 7.97 10.53 7.64
C LYS A 155 6.81 11.48 7.31
N ALA A 156 6.95 12.31 6.28
CA ALA A 156 5.88 13.21 5.86
C ALA A 156 4.60 12.43 5.52
N PHE A 157 4.71 11.31 4.80
CA PHE A 157 3.56 10.45 4.50
C PHE A 157 2.89 9.90 5.77
N LEU A 158 3.70 9.28 6.65
CA LEU A 158 3.20 8.50 7.77
C LEU A 158 2.76 9.33 8.98
N ILE A 159 3.26 10.57 9.09
CA ILE A 159 3.05 11.43 10.26
C ILE A 159 2.37 12.73 9.86
N ASP A 160 3.01 13.51 8.97
CA ASP A 160 2.58 14.88 8.74
C ASP A 160 1.29 14.95 7.88
N LEU A 161 1.12 14.01 6.93
CA LEU A 161 0.01 13.94 5.99
C LEU A 161 -0.94 12.76 6.23
N ALA A 162 -0.64 11.88 7.18
CA ALA A 162 -1.39 10.63 7.36
C ALA A 162 -2.89 10.82 7.56
N ASP A 163 -3.30 11.91 8.20
CA ASP A 163 -4.71 12.24 8.47
C ASP A 163 -5.28 13.28 7.51
N ASN A 164 -4.52 13.71 6.50
CA ASN A 164 -5.01 14.65 5.51
C ASN A 164 -5.88 13.93 4.45
N PRO A 165 -7.19 14.25 4.34
CA PRO A 165 -8.09 13.58 3.40
C PRO A 165 -7.81 13.91 1.92
N GLN A 166 -7.01 14.94 1.64
CA GLN A 166 -6.55 15.26 0.28
C GLN A 166 -5.30 14.48 -0.11
N PHE A 167 -4.58 13.91 0.89
CA PHE A 167 -3.40 13.09 0.66
C PHE A 167 -3.78 11.61 0.48
N VAL A 168 -4.52 11.03 1.42
CA VAL A 168 -5.13 9.70 1.25
C VAL A 168 -6.61 9.90 0.97
N ILE A 169 -6.98 9.79 -0.28
CA ILE A 169 -8.34 10.00 -0.75
C ILE A 169 -9.09 8.68 -0.61
N VAL A 170 -10.15 8.66 0.17
CA VAL A 170 -11.03 7.50 0.34
C VAL A 170 -12.44 7.90 -0.06
N ARG A 171 -13.06 7.15 -0.97
CA ARG A 171 -14.43 7.35 -1.43
C ARG A 171 -15.23 6.07 -1.25
N GLU A 172 -16.41 6.14 -0.70
CA GLU A 172 -17.37 5.04 -0.70
C GLU A 172 -18.06 4.99 -2.08
N ILE A 173 -18.15 3.81 -2.68
CA ILE A 173 -18.69 3.56 -4.01
C ILE A 173 -19.68 2.39 -4.01
#